data_b7fa6402f4375de5c3ecf3a51a504267
#
_entry.id   b7fa6402f4375de5c3ecf3a51a504267
#
_cell.length_a   1.000
_cell.length_b   1.000
_cell.length_c   1.000
_cell.angle_alpha   90.00
_cell.angle_beta   90.00
_cell.angle_gamma   90.00
#
_symmetry.space_group_name_H-M   'P 1'
#
loop_
_entity.id
_entity.type
_entity.pdbx_description
1 polymer ?
#
loop_
_entity_poly.entity_id
_entity_poly.type
_entity_poly.pdbx_seq_one_letter_code
_entity_poly.pdbx_strand_id
1 'polypeptide(L)'
;MNVYERLLKYVVIRTPSNEESDTTPSTQCQFDLANVLKKEMEDLGICNVILTDSCFLYGKIPATPGYENAPAIGFIAHMDTVSDYCDHDIKPMITEKYDGEALALGESGVTLSPEMFPHLKNLKGRTLITSDGTTILGADDKAGIAEILTLIERLNEENIPHGPLCVAFTPDEEIG
;
A
#
# COMPACT_ATOMS: atom_id res chain seq x y z
N MET A 1 -7.84 3.44 12.30
CA MET A 1 -8.19 2.37 11.31
C MET A 1 -7.17 1.25 11.41
N ASN A 2 -7.56 -0.04 11.25
CA ASN A 2 -6.56 -1.11 11.22
C ASN A 2 -5.79 -1.12 9.89
N VAL A 3 -4.54 -1.59 9.91
CA VAL A 3 -3.67 -1.62 8.72
C VAL A 3 -4.28 -2.41 7.55
N TYR A 4 -4.90 -3.54 7.82
CA TYR A 4 -5.53 -4.36 6.77
C TYR A 4 -6.79 -3.71 6.18
N GLU A 5 -7.55 -2.94 6.95
CA GLU A 5 -8.72 -2.18 6.45
C GLU A 5 -8.26 -1.08 5.49
N ARG A 6 -7.12 -0.44 5.82
CA ARG A 6 -6.48 0.55 4.95
C ARG A 6 -5.97 -0.09 3.66
N LEU A 7 -5.31 -1.25 3.74
CA LEU A 7 -4.90 -2.01 2.57
C LEU A 7 -6.08 -2.35 1.66
N LEU A 8 -7.18 -2.89 2.22
CA LEU A 8 -8.39 -3.24 1.45
C LEU A 8 -8.99 -2.03 0.72
N LYS A 9 -8.89 -0.84 1.30
CA LYS A 9 -9.33 0.42 0.67
C LYS A 9 -8.45 0.81 -0.52
N TYR A 10 -7.14 0.52 -0.46
CA TYR A 10 -6.20 0.91 -1.51
C TYR A 10 -6.11 -0.09 -2.65
N VAL A 11 -6.13 -1.39 -2.38
CA VAL A 11 -5.97 -2.41 -3.42
C VAL A 11 -7.06 -2.39 -4.48
N VAL A 12 -8.27 -1.95 -4.15
CA VAL A 12 -9.36 -1.83 -5.11
C VAL A 12 -9.18 -0.68 -6.11
N ILE A 13 -8.24 0.22 -5.86
CA ILE A 13 -7.87 1.30 -6.79
C ILE A 13 -6.77 0.76 -7.69
N ARG A 14 -7.10 0.56 -8.97
CA ARG A 14 -6.14 0.05 -9.97
C ARG A 14 -5.12 1.12 -10.32
N THR A 15 -3.84 0.76 -10.25
CA THR A 15 -2.73 1.66 -10.54
C THR A 15 -1.60 0.99 -11.33
N PRO A 16 -1.90 0.23 -12.42
CA PRO A 16 -0.84 -0.39 -13.20
C PRO A 16 0.06 0.67 -13.83
N SER A 17 1.37 0.48 -13.75
CA SER A 17 2.35 1.21 -14.53
C SER A 17 2.41 0.69 -15.98
N ASN A 18 3.07 1.41 -16.87
CA ASN A 18 3.21 1.05 -18.29
C ASN A 18 4.64 1.34 -18.77
N GLU A 19 5.45 0.31 -18.94
CA GLU A 19 6.85 0.41 -19.40
C GLU A 19 7.02 0.96 -20.82
N GLU A 20 5.95 0.95 -21.63
CA GLU A 20 5.98 1.54 -23.00
C GLU A 20 5.67 3.04 -22.99
N SER A 21 5.42 3.66 -21.84
CA SER A 21 5.06 5.07 -21.72
C SER A 21 6.29 5.96 -21.61
N ASP A 22 6.29 7.08 -22.33
CA ASP A 22 7.32 8.13 -22.25
C ASP A 22 6.97 9.22 -21.20
N THR A 23 5.92 9.03 -20.41
CA THR A 23 5.47 10.03 -19.41
C THR A 23 5.64 9.52 -17.97
N THR A 24 5.76 10.47 -17.02
CA THR A 24 5.68 10.19 -15.59
C THR A 24 4.54 10.98 -14.97
N PRO A 25 3.53 10.34 -14.35
CA PRO A 25 3.40 8.88 -14.24
C PRO A 25 3.15 8.24 -15.62
N SER A 26 3.56 6.97 -15.75
CA SER A 26 3.37 6.18 -16.97
C SER A 26 1.90 5.89 -17.28
N THR A 27 1.04 5.97 -16.27
CA THR A 27 -0.42 5.88 -16.41
C THR A 27 -1.13 6.91 -15.52
N GLN A 28 -2.22 7.48 -16.05
CA GLN A 28 -2.99 8.50 -15.32
C GLN A 28 -3.78 7.93 -14.12
N CYS A 29 -4.09 6.65 -14.12
CA CYS A 29 -4.82 6.02 -13.02
C CYS A 29 -4.05 6.01 -11.70
N GLN A 30 -2.73 6.22 -11.71
CA GLN A 30 -1.95 6.37 -10.47
C GLN A 30 -2.38 7.60 -9.66
N PHE A 31 -2.88 8.66 -10.33
CA PHE A 31 -3.45 9.82 -9.64
C PHE A 31 -4.72 9.48 -8.85
N ASP A 32 -5.45 8.42 -9.19
CA ASP A 32 -6.65 8.04 -8.46
C ASP A 32 -6.30 7.65 -7.01
N LEU A 33 -5.26 6.84 -6.85
CA LEU A 33 -4.74 6.50 -5.53
C LEU A 33 -4.06 7.70 -4.87
N ALA A 34 -3.22 8.44 -5.60
CA ALA A 34 -2.50 9.60 -5.07
C ALA A 34 -3.45 10.65 -4.47
N ASN A 35 -4.59 10.91 -5.10
CA ASN A 35 -5.58 11.86 -4.58
C ASN A 35 -6.27 11.35 -3.30
N VAL A 36 -6.56 10.05 -3.22
CA VAL A 36 -7.09 9.43 -1.99
C VAL A 36 -6.08 9.54 -0.86
N LEU A 37 -4.82 9.24 -1.13
CA LEU A 37 -3.73 9.32 -0.14
C LEU A 37 -3.46 10.76 0.29
N LYS A 38 -3.45 11.71 -0.64
CA LYS A 38 -3.29 13.14 -0.32
C LYS A 38 -4.32 13.59 0.71
N LYS A 39 -5.60 13.29 0.45
CA LYS A 39 -6.66 13.63 1.39
C LYS A 39 -6.45 12.96 2.75
N GLU A 40 -6.09 11.68 2.78
CA GLU A 40 -5.88 10.96 4.02
C GLU A 40 -4.67 11.49 4.80
N MET A 41 -3.58 11.86 4.12
CA MET A 41 -2.43 12.54 4.74
C MET A 41 -2.83 13.87 5.38
N GLU A 42 -3.65 14.68 4.69
CA GLU A 42 -4.16 15.94 5.22
C GLU A 42 -5.07 15.71 6.44
N ASP A 43 -5.97 14.72 6.38
CA ASP A 43 -6.87 14.33 7.48
C ASP A 43 -6.09 13.82 8.72
N LEU A 44 -4.93 13.18 8.52
CA LEU A 44 -4.01 12.75 9.58
C LEU A 44 -3.13 13.89 10.15
N GLY A 45 -3.25 15.10 9.64
CA GLY A 45 -2.48 16.26 10.11
C GLY A 45 -1.05 16.31 9.59
N ILE A 46 -0.73 15.57 8.54
CA ILE A 46 0.58 15.67 7.86
C ILE A 46 0.68 17.05 7.22
N CYS A 47 1.81 17.71 7.44
CA CYS A 47 2.04 19.07 6.96
C CYS A 47 2.72 19.07 5.58
N ASN A 48 2.52 20.18 4.84
CA ASN A 48 3.15 20.39 3.52
C ASN A 48 2.91 19.21 2.57
N VAL A 49 1.67 18.73 2.51
CA VAL A 49 1.29 17.65 1.58
C VAL A 49 1.29 18.22 0.16
N ILE A 50 2.15 17.69 -0.68
CA ILE A 50 2.36 18.13 -2.08
C ILE A 50 2.19 16.92 -2.98
N LEU A 51 1.25 17.00 -3.90
CA LEU A 51 1.13 16.09 -5.05
C LEU A 51 1.63 16.83 -6.28
N THR A 52 2.70 16.30 -6.89
CA THR A 52 3.31 16.90 -8.08
C THR A 52 2.58 16.51 -9.36
N ASP A 53 2.87 17.23 -10.46
CA ASP A 53 2.35 16.90 -11.80
C ASP A 53 2.89 15.54 -12.32
N SER A 54 3.99 15.06 -11.77
CA SER A 54 4.55 13.71 -12.02
C SER A 54 4.08 12.66 -11.02
N CYS A 55 2.99 12.91 -10.29
CA CYS A 55 2.36 11.98 -9.35
C CYS A 55 3.21 11.59 -8.12
N PHE A 56 4.28 12.33 -7.77
CA PHE A 56 4.95 12.15 -6.50
C PHE A 56 4.16 12.83 -5.39
N LEU A 57 3.90 12.13 -4.30
CA LEU A 57 3.16 12.65 -3.16
C LEU A 57 4.08 12.70 -1.93
N TYR A 58 4.25 13.91 -1.36
CA TYR A 58 5.14 14.15 -0.20
C TYR A 58 4.38 14.75 0.96
N GLY A 59 4.89 14.50 2.18
CA GLY A 59 4.43 15.17 3.39
C GLY A 59 5.47 15.12 4.50
N LYS A 60 5.28 15.97 5.51
CA LYS A 60 6.16 16.06 6.67
C LYS A 60 5.36 16.08 7.96
N ILE A 61 5.89 15.42 8.97
CA ILE A 61 5.38 15.47 10.33
C ILE A 61 6.46 16.13 11.20
N PRO A 62 6.18 17.29 11.82
CA PRO A 62 7.12 17.94 12.72
C PRO A 62 7.46 17.03 13.91
N ALA A 63 8.66 17.19 14.46
CA ALA A 63 9.02 16.52 15.69
C ALA A 63 8.09 16.92 16.84
N THR A 64 7.89 16.01 17.78
CA THR A 64 7.25 16.38 19.06
C THR A 64 8.17 17.32 19.85
N PRO A 65 7.62 18.21 20.70
CA PRO A 65 8.43 19.13 21.51
C PRO A 65 9.54 18.40 22.29
N GLY A 66 10.76 18.88 22.13
CA GLY A 66 11.96 18.29 22.75
C GLY A 66 12.71 17.28 21.89
N TYR A 67 12.18 16.91 20.72
CA TYR A 67 12.80 15.96 19.77
C TYR A 67 13.19 16.61 18.43
N GLU A 68 13.21 17.93 18.35
CA GLU A 68 13.49 18.71 17.12
C GLU A 68 14.90 18.45 16.56
N ASN A 69 15.85 18.09 17.43
CA ASN A 69 17.22 17.79 17.06
C ASN A 69 17.48 16.30 16.77
N ALA A 70 16.46 15.44 16.88
CA ALA A 70 16.59 14.04 16.49
C ALA A 70 16.77 13.92 14.96
N PRO A 71 17.50 12.91 14.47
CA PRO A 71 17.59 12.64 13.04
C PRO A 71 16.21 12.48 12.41
N ALA A 72 16.00 13.08 11.25
CA ALA A 72 14.76 12.87 10.49
C ALA A 72 14.73 11.44 9.92
N ILE A 73 13.54 10.82 9.95
CA ILE A 73 13.29 9.51 9.35
C ILE A 73 12.37 9.72 8.14
N GLY A 74 12.73 9.12 7.01
CA GLY A 74 11.90 9.08 5.80
C GLY A 74 11.28 7.71 5.60
N PHE A 75 10.00 7.68 5.25
CA PHE A 75 9.28 6.48 4.80
C PHE A 75 8.89 6.66 3.35
N ILE A 76 9.13 5.62 2.54
CA ILE A 76 8.83 5.62 1.11
C ILE A 76 8.09 4.32 0.79
N ALA A 77 7.06 4.42 -0.05
CA ALA A 77 6.35 3.30 -0.66
C ALA A 77 5.88 3.72 -2.06
N HIS A 78 5.70 2.76 -2.98
CA HIS A 78 5.20 3.10 -4.30
C HIS A 78 3.69 2.84 -4.44
N MET A 79 3.07 3.58 -5.35
CA MET A 79 1.62 3.55 -5.57
C MET A 79 1.22 2.67 -6.74
N ASP A 80 2.13 2.50 -7.70
CA ASP A 80 1.86 1.69 -8.87
C ASP A 80 1.95 0.19 -8.58
N THR A 81 1.48 -0.59 -9.51
CA THR A 81 1.59 -2.05 -9.54
C THR A 81 2.08 -2.48 -10.90
N VAL A 82 2.60 -3.69 -11.00
CA VAL A 82 2.83 -4.32 -12.31
C VAL A 82 1.56 -4.30 -13.14
N SER A 83 1.70 -4.25 -14.46
CA SER A 83 0.58 -4.25 -15.40
C SER A 83 -0.03 -5.64 -15.61
N ASP A 84 0.74 -6.71 -15.35
CA ASP A 84 0.31 -8.08 -15.54
C ASP A 84 -0.90 -8.40 -14.64
N TYR A 85 -1.92 -9.04 -15.25
CA TYR A 85 -3.15 -9.39 -14.53
C TYR A 85 -3.79 -8.25 -13.75
N CYS A 86 -3.73 -7.02 -14.26
CA CYS A 86 -4.31 -5.82 -13.64
C CYS A 86 -5.20 -5.03 -14.62
N ASP A 87 -5.92 -5.73 -15.51
CA ASP A 87 -6.73 -5.15 -16.59
C ASP A 87 -8.19 -4.90 -16.21
N HIS A 88 -8.65 -5.41 -15.06
CA HIS A 88 -10.02 -5.21 -14.55
C HIS A 88 -10.05 -5.03 -13.02
N ASP A 89 -11.24 -4.91 -12.43
CA ASP A 89 -11.44 -4.60 -11.02
C ASP A 89 -10.85 -5.67 -10.09
N ILE A 90 -10.05 -5.23 -9.13
CA ILE A 90 -9.43 -6.08 -8.12
C ILE A 90 -10.46 -6.41 -7.05
N LYS A 91 -10.63 -7.71 -6.77
CA LYS A 91 -11.55 -8.22 -5.77
C LYS A 91 -10.78 -8.89 -4.63
N PRO A 92 -10.49 -8.16 -3.54
CA PRO A 92 -9.81 -8.74 -2.40
C PRO A 92 -10.71 -9.75 -1.67
N MET A 93 -10.12 -10.85 -1.23
CA MET A 93 -10.75 -11.90 -0.44
C MET A 93 -10.05 -12.06 0.90
N ILE A 94 -10.81 -12.35 1.94
CA ILE A 94 -10.30 -12.57 3.30
C ILE A 94 -10.56 -14.01 3.70
N THR A 95 -9.50 -14.73 4.02
CA THR A 95 -9.57 -16.09 4.59
C THR A 95 -9.13 -16.04 6.03
N GLU A 96 -10.08 -16.11 6.96
CA GLU A 96 -9.77 -16.15 8.38
C GLU A 96 -9.30 -17.54 8.80
N LYS A 97 -8.37 -17.58 9.77
CA LYS A 97 -7.86 -18.80 10.39
C LYS A 97 -7.42 -19.85 9.37
N TYR A 98 -6.64 -19.40 8.38
CA TYR A 98 -6.12 -20.27 7.33
C TYR A 98 -5.61 -21.59 7.91
N ASP A 99 -6.02 -22.71 7.32
CA ASP A 99 -5.76 -24.05 7.84
C ASP A 99 -4.37 -24.62 7.51
N GLY A 100 -3.63 -23.95 6.60
CA GLY A 100 -2.31 -24.39 6.12
C GLY A 100 -2.37 -25.31 4.91
N GLU A 101 -3.54 -25.54 4.33
CA GLU A 101 -3.77 -26.39 3.17
C GLU A 101 -3.90 -25.58 1.86
N ALA A 102 -4.24 -26.22 0.78
CA ALA A 102 -4.44 -25.54 -0.51
C ALA A 102 -5.66 -24.61 -0.45
N LEU A 103 -5.47 -23.35 -0.86
CA LEU A 103 -6.48 -22.30 -0.87
C LEU A 103 -6.92 -21.98 -2.30
N ALA A 104 -8.18 -22.25 -2.65
CA ALA A 104 -8.75 -21.83 -3.91
C ALA A 104 -9.04 -20.32 -3.89
N LEU A 105 -8.68 -19.63 -4.98
CA LEU A 105 -8.91 -18.19 -5.13
C LEU A 105 -10.21 -17.94 -5.90
N GLY A 106 -11.28 -17.71 -5.15
CA GLY A 106 -12.60 -17.49 -5.74
C GLY A 106 -13.02 -18.63 -6.67
N GLU A 107 -13.57 -18.25 -7.81
CA GLU A 107 -14.02 -19.18 -8.88
C GLU A 107 -13.05 -19.18 -10.09
N SER A 108 -11.88 -18.59 -9.97
CA SER A 108 -10.90 -18.46 -11.06
C SER A 108 -10.26 -19.77 -11.51
N GLY A 109 -10.34 -20.82 -10.69
CA GLY A 109 -9.59 -22.07 -10.88
C GLY A 109 -8.13 -22.02 -10.40
N VAL A 110 -7.68 -20.85 -9.94
CA VAL A 110 -6.32 -20.70 -9.36
C VAL A 110 -6.33 -21.19 -7.91
N THR A 111 -5.28 -21.89 -7.53
CA THR A 111 -5.11 -22.41 -6.16
C THR A 111 -3.71 -22.08 -5.66
N LEU A 112 -3.63 -21.49 -4.48
CA LEU A 112 -2.38 -21.36 -3.73
C LEU A 112 -2.15 -22.63 -2.94
N SER A 113 -1.07 -23.35 -3.24
CA SER A 113 -0.78 -24.63 -2.60
C SER A 113 0.53 -24.58 -1.81
N PRO A 114 0.59 -25.15 -0.59
CA PRO A 114 1.82 -25.27 0.18
C PRO A 114 2.90 -26.13 -0.50
N GLU A 115 2.55 -26.90 -1.52
CA GLU A 115 3.50 -27.64 -2.34
C GLU A 115 4.27 -26.71 -3.26
N MET A 116 3.55 -25.76 -3.87
CA MET A 116 4.13 -24.72 -4.74
C MET A 116 4.76 -23.59 -3.93
N PHE A 117 4.11 -23.18 -2.82
CA PHE A 117 4.55 -22.10 -1.95
C PHE A 117 4.72 -22.59 -0.51
N PRO A 118 5.87 -23.22 -0.16
CA PRO A 118 6.06 -23.89 1.14
C PRO A 118 5.88 -23.01 2.38
N HIS A 119 6.11 -21.68 2.23
CA HIS A 119 5.94 -20.72 3.32
C HIS A 119 4.48 -20.60 3.81
N LEU A 120 3.49 -20.97 2.97
CA LEU A 120 2.08 -20.95 3.36
C LEU A 120 1.81 -21.83 4.61
N LYS A 121 2.57 -22.90 4.80
CA LYS A 121 2.47 -23.76 6.01
C LYS A 121 2.71 -22.99 7.30
N ASN A 122 3.55 -21.94 7.25
CA ASN A 122 3.89 -21.11 8.38
C ASN A 122 2.78 -20.08 8.71
N LEU A 123 1.80 -19.92 7.81
CA LEU A 123 0.70 -18.98 7.96
C LEU A 123 -0.57 -19.62 8.55
N LYS A 124 -0.51 -20.90 8.93
CA LYS A 124 -1.63 -21.58 9.58
C LYS A 124 -2.14 -20.82 10.80
N GLY A 125 -3.44 -20.63 10.88
CA GLY A 125 -4.12 -19.86 11.91
C GLY A 125 -4.12 -18.34 11.69
N ARG A 126 -3.41 -17.85 10.66
CA ARG A 126 -3.42 -16.43 10.27
C ARG A 126 -4.63 -16.10 9.42
N THR A 127 -4.96 -14.82 9.36
CA THR A 127 -5.88 -14.30 8.35
C THR A 127 -5.08 -13.92 7.12
N LEU A 128 -5.51 -14.41 5.95
CA LEU A 128 -4.88 -14.10 4.66
C LEU A 128 -5.78 -13.13 3.88
N ILE A 129 -5.15 -12.21 3.17
CA ILE A 129 -5.81 -11.36 2.18
C ILE A 129 -5.22 -11.74 0.82
N THR A 130 -6.08 -12.12 -0.11
CA THR A 130 -5.73 -12.51 -1.49
C THR A 130 -6.61 -11.76 -2.48
N SER A 131 -6.28 -11.81 -3.77
CA SER A 131 -7.28 -11.53 -4.80
C SER A 131 -8.20 -12.75 -4.99
N ASP A 132 -9.20 -12.61 -5.85
CA ASP A 132 -10.06 -13.72 -6.29
C ASP A 132 -9.39 -14.65 -7.32
N GLY A 133 -8.11 -14.41 -7.63
CA GLY A 133 -7.32 -15.18 -8.60
C GLY A 133 -7.51 -14.76 -10.05
N THR A 134 -8.34 -13.75 -10.34
CA THR A 134 -8.48 -13.21 -11.71
C THR A 134 -7.54 -12.05 -11.97
N THR A 135 -7.10 -11.37 -10.88
CA THR A 135 -6.12 -10.27 -10.92
C THR A 135 -5.03 -10.48 -9.88
N ILE A 136 -3.97 -9.66 -9.95
CA ILE A 136 -3.08 -9.45 -8.79
C ILE A 136 -3.87 -8.80 -7.65
N LEU A 137 -3.36 -8.89 -6.42
CA LEU A 137 -3.90 -8.12 -5.29
C LEU A 137 -3.38 -6.67 -5.29
N GLY A 138 -2.15 -6.45 -5.71
CA GLY A 138 -1.48 -5.15 -5.64
C GLY A 138 -1.07 -4.78 -4.21
N ALA A 139 -0.72 -5.77 -3.39
CA ALA A 139 -0.22 -5.52 -2.04
C ALA A 139 1.18 -4.90 -2.05
N ASP A 140 1.97 -5.18 -3.06
CA ASP A 140 3.21 -4.50 -3.37
C ASP A 140 2.93 -3.24 -4.20
N ASP A 141 3.13 -2.00 -3.71
CA ASP A 141 3.51 -1.73 -2.32
C ASP A 141 2.41 -0.95 -1.54
N LYS A 142 1.14 -1.18 -1.86
CA LYS A 142 0.01 -0.59 -1.13
C LYS A 142 -0.04 -1.05 0.33
N ALA A 143 0.62 -2.17 0.66
CA ALA A 143 0.78 -2.61 2.04
C ALA A 143 1.72 -1.67 2.80
N GLY A 144 2.86 -1.30 2.23
CA GLY A 144 3.77 -0.30 2.81
C GLY A 144 3.09 1.05 3.01
N ILE A 145 2.28 1.51 2.03
CA ILE A 145 1.47 2.73 2.18
C ILE A 145 0.53 2.60 3.40
N ALA A 146 -0.18 1.48 3.51
CA ALA A 146 -1.12 1.24 4.61
C ALA A 146 -0.41 1.20 5.97
N GLU A 147 0.76 0.59 6.05
CA GLU A 147 1.59 0.52 7.26
C GLU A 147 2.09 1.90 7.67
N ILE A 148 2.62 2.70 6.73
CA ILE A 148 3.13 4.05 6.97
C ILE A 148 2.03 4.95 7.52
N LEU A 149 0.85 5.01 6.88
CA LEU A 149 -0.24 5.86 7.34
C LEU A 149 -0.85 5.36 8.65
N THR A 150 -0.87 4.05 8.90
CA THR A 150 -1.30 3.50 10.19
C THR A 150 -0.31 3.80 11.29
N LEU A 151 1.00 3.78 11.02
CA LEU A 151 2.02 4.20 11.97
C LEU A 151 1.79 5.67 12.39
N ILE A 152 1.59 6.56 11.41
CA ILE A 152 1.37 8.00 11.70
C ILE A 152 0.10 8.22 12.51
N GLU A 153 -1.01 7.56 12.16
CA GLU A 153 -2.26 7.60 12.93
C GLU A 153 -2.01 7.21 14.39
N ARG A 154 -1.29 6.11 14.63
CA ARG A 154 -0.97 5.65 15.98
C ARG A 154 -0.04 6.59 16.74
N LEU A 155 0.97 7.16 16.08
CA LEU A 155 1.84 8.18 16.71
C LEU A 155 1.01 9.34 17.24
N ASN A 156 0.02 9.80 16.47
CA ASN A 156 -0.88 10.88 16.85
C ASN A 156 -1.85 10.46 17.97
N GLU A 157 -2.54 9.33 17.84
CA GLU A 157 -3.56 8.87 18.80
C GLU A 157 -2.96 8.51 20.17
N GLU A 158 -1.79 7.85 20.16
CA GLU A 158 -1.11 7.39 21.36
C GLU A 158 -0.15 8.43 21.94
N ASN A 159 -0.02 9.62 21.28
CA ASN A 159 0.92 10.68 21.65
C ASN A 159 2.36 10.18 21.84
N ILE A 160 2.83 9.34 20.92
CA ILE A 160 4.17 8.76 20.97
C ILE A 160 5.20 9.82 20.56
N PRO A 161 6.20 10.15 21.39
CA PRO A 161 7.23 11.12 21.03
C PRO A 161 8.09 10.64 19.86
N HIS A 162 8.35 11.55 18.91
CA HIS A 162 9.17 11.24 17.72
C HIS A 162 9.95 12.47 17.22
N GLY A 163 11.03 12.22 16.49
CA GLY A 163 11.75 13.23 15.71
C GLY A 163 10.98 13.64 14.45
N PRO A 164 11.55 14.49 13.59
CA PRO A 164 10.94 14.85 12.33
C PRO A 164 10.74 13.61 11.45
N LEU A 165 9.55 13.48 10.84
CA LEU A 165 9.25 12.41 9.88
C LEU A 165 8.94 12.99 8.51
N CYS A 166 9.34 12.26 7.46
CA CYS A 166 9.02 12.57 6.07
C CYS A 166 8.35 11.34 5.45
N VAL A 167 7.38 11.58 4.60
CA VAL A 167 6.67 10.52 3.85
C VAL A 167 6.73 10.86 2.38
N ALA A 168 7.00 9.85 1.54
CA ALA A 168 6.92 9.96 0.09
C ALA A 168 6.21 8.73 -0.47
N PHE A 169 5.23 8.96 -1.34
CA PHE A 169 4.62 7.92 -2.16
C PHE A 169 4.96 8.21 -3.63
N THR A 170 5.50 7.21 -4.30
CA THR A 170 6.10 7.36 -5.63
C THR A 170 5.29 6.64 -6.69
N PRO A 171 5.26 7.15 -7.93
CA PRO A 171 4.76 6.41 -9.09
C PRO A 171 5.86 5.56 -9.70
N ASP A 172 5.49 4.65 -10.61
CA ASP A 172 6.34 3.99 -11.62
C ASP A 172 7.55 3.21 -11.07
N GLU A 173 7.48 2.66 -9.87
CA GLU A 173 8.56 1.87 -9.29
C GLU A 173 8.76 0.57 -10.07
N GLU A 174 7.67 -0.06 -10.48
CA GLU A 174 7.64 -1.38 -11.12
C GLU A 174 8.22 -1.40 -12.55
N ILE A 175 8.52 -0.24 -13.11
CA ILE A 175 9.11 -0.12 -14.46
C ILE A 175 10.51 0.51 -14.47
N GLY A 176 11.06 0.90 -13.30
CA GLY A 176 12.44 1.38 -13.12
C GLY A 176 12.64 2.87 -13.23
#